data_de6a5b0fa3f353ca348633a55c4eca1c
#
_entry.id   de6a5b0fa3f353ca348633a55c4eca1c
#
_cell.length_a   1.000
_cell.length_b   1.000
_cell.length_c   1.000
_cell.angle_alpha   90.00
_cell.angle_beta   90.00
_cell.angle_gamma   90.00
#
_symmetry.space_group_name_H-M   'P 1'
#
loop_
_entity.id
_entity.type
_entity.pdbx_description
1 polymer ?
#
loop_
_entity_poly.entity_id
_entity_poly.type
_entity_poly.pdbx_seq_one_letter_code
_entity_poly.pdbx_strand_id
1 'polypeptide(L)'
;MRIVDCLTNAHNLALVALAALICVLGSWITVSLLKRVRSTRTGTRAAWVFLGSVAGGATVWCTHFVAMIAYEPGVYVTYEPGLTGLSLFVAIIGSGAALMMASQRFNGSALVGGAMFGLTVAGMHFIGMAAFAVDATIQWSSVYVAVALIGSVVFAAAAFKAEKLSTTARGSWLAVLLMVLGIVILHFTAMSAMTILPFAPQDGALTGDDARQVIAIGVAGVGLLVLGAGAASYVLDTQSRNQAEVRLQHLIEGGVDGMAVERDGVIVGVNSALLKLIGAEREALIGQKLSRWAEDVARLSDGDMVQSSLTTEAG
;
A
#
# COMPACT_ATOMS: atom_id res chain seq x y z
N MET A 1 27.02 -12.55 12.78
CA MET A 1 27.69 -11.50 13.56
C MET A 1 27.72 -10.15 12.81
N ARG A 2 28.23 -10.06 11.58
CA ARG A 2 28.33 -8.77 10.87
C ARG A 2 27.02 -7.94 10.76
N ILE A 3 25.87 -8.58 10.49
CA ILE A 3 24.58 -7.88 10.32
C ILE A 3 24.09 -7.28 11.64
N VAL A 4 24.18 -8.06 12.73
CA VAL A 4 23.77 -7.60 14.06
C VAL A 4 24.70 -6.49 14.55
N ASP A 5 25.99 -6.64 14.34
CA ASP A 5 27.01 -5.65 14.71
C ASP A 5 26.82 -4.34 13.90
N CYS A 6 26.56 -4.45 12.60
CA CYS A 6 26.20 -3.29 11.76
C CYS A 6 24.98 -2.56 12.30
N LEU A 7 23.92 -3.29 12.68
CA LEU A 7 22.69 -2.70 13.19
C LEU A 7 22.87 -2.00 14.56
N THR A 8 23.61 -2.66 15.49
CA THR A 8 23.67 -2.20 16.90
C THR A 8 24.79 -1.20 17.17
N ASN A 9 25.91 -1.29 16.45
CA ASN A 9 27.13 -0.52 16.72
C ASN A 9 27.44 0.53 15.65
N ALA A 10 26.95 0.37 14.43
CA ALA A 10 27.21 1.29 13.33
C ALA A 10 26.02 2.21 12.98
N HIS A 11 24.89 2.09 13.67
CA HIS A 11 23.70 2.91 13.42
C HIS A 11 23.14 3.53 14.69
N ASN A 12 22.60 4.74 14.54
CA ASN A 12 21.78 5.37 15.57
C ASN A 12 20.42 4.69 15.66
N LEU A 13 20.17 3.97 16.77
CA LEU A 13 18.96 3.14 16.95
C LEU A 13 17.65 3.93 16.93
N ALA A 14 17.65 5.22 17.33
CA ALA A 14 16.44 6.05 17.25
C ALA A 14 16.03 6.32 15.80
N LEU A 15 16.99 6.60 14.93
CA LEU A 15 16.75 6.80 13.51
C LEU A 15 16.40 5.46 12.81
N VAL A 16 16.99 4.35 13.23
CA VAL A 16 16.61 3.01 12.75
C VAL A 16 15.15 2.72 13.11
N ALA A 17 14.72 3.04 14.34
CA ALA A 17 13.33 2.88 14.75
C ALA A 17 12.38 3.75 13.91
N LEU A 18 12.77 4.99 13.59
CA LEU A 18 12.03 5.86 12.69
C LEU A 18 11.94 5.27 11.27
N ALA A 19 13.04 4.76 10.72
CA ALA A 19 13.07 4.08 9.43
C ALA A 19 12.14 2.85 9.41
N ALA A 20 12.14 2.06 10.49
CA ALA A 20 11.25 0.91 10.64
C ALA A 20 9.77 1.32 10.67
N LEU A 21 9.43 2.40 11.38
CA LEU A 21 8.07 2.95 11.40
C LEU A 21 7.61 3.38 10.01
N ILE A 22 8.44 4.14 9.29
CA ILE A 22 8.17 4.56 7.90
C ILE A 22 7.99 3.32 7.00
N CYS A 23 8.86 2.33 7.15
CA CYS A 23 8.80 1.09 6.38
C CYS A 23 7.48 0.34 6.59
N VAL A 24 7.04 0.17 7.85
CA VAL A 24 5.79 -0.53 8.19
C VAL A 24 4.57 0.22 7.67
N LEU A 25 4.47 1.53 7.96
CA LEU A 25 3.33 2.35 7.54
C LEU A 25 3.25 2.45 6.02
N GLY A 26 4.37 2.71 5.35
CA GLY A 26 4.41 2.82 3.91
C GLY A 26 4.17 1.49 3.19
N SER A 27 4.67 0.37 3.74
CA SER A 27 4.36 -0.97 3.22
C SER A 27 2.88 -1.29 3.35
N TRP A 28 2.25 -0.93 4.47
CA TRP A 28 0.80 -1.09 4.65
C TRP A 28 0.00 -0.27 3.63
N ILE A 29 0.37 0.98 3.38
CA ILE A 29 -0.25 1.82 2.34
C ILE A 29 -0.05 1.18 0.96
N THR A 30 1.16 0.74 0.63
CA THR A 30 1.50 0.13 -0.67
C THR A 30 0.70 -1.16 -0.92
N VAL A 31 0.59 -2.05 0.07
CA VAL A 31 -0.21 -3.28 0.00
C VAL A 31 -1.70 -2.94 -0.16
N SER A 32 -2.19 -1.94 0.55
CA SER A 32 -3.58 -1.47 0.43
C SER A 32 -3.89 -0.94 -0.97
N LEU A 33 -2.96 -0.16 -1.55
CA LEU A 33 -3.08 0.37 -2.90
C LEU A 33 -2.96 -0.73 -3.98
N LEU A 34 -2.09 -1.72 -3.79
CA LEU A 34 -2.00 -2.90 -4.67
C LEU A 34 -3.35 -3.62 -4.76
N LYS A 35 -4.03 -3.82 -3.62
CA LYS A 35 -5.36 -4.42 -3.57
C LYS A 35 -6.36 -3.62 -4.40
N ARG A 36 -6.32 -2.28 -4.33
CA ARG A 36 -7.19 -1.40 -5.11
C ARG A 36 -6.88 -1.43 -6.60
N VAL A 37 -5.62 -1.38 -6.99
CA VAL A 37 -5.20 -1.51 -8.41
C VAL A 37 -5.76 -2.80 -9.01
N ARG A 38 -5.78 -3.89 -8.24
CA ARG A 38 -6.26 -5.21 -8.70
C ARG A 38 -7.78 -5.33 -8.75
N SER A 39 -8.49 -4.69 -7.84
CA SER A 39 -9.96 -4.72 -7.78
C SER A 39 -10.62 -3.78 -8.78
N THR A 40 -9.92 -2.74 -9.25
CA THR A 40 -10.47 -1.73 -10.15
C THR A 40 -10.34 -2.15 -11.62
N ARG A 41 -11.46 -2.11 -12.37
CA ARG A 41 -11.52 -2.60 -13.76
C ARG A 41 -11.29 -1.55 -14.85
N THR A 42 -11.57 -0.24 -14.60
CA THR A 42 -11.58 0.83 -15.64
C THR A 42 -11.18 2.19 -15.05
N GLY A 43 -11.01 3.20 -15.92
CA GLY A 43 -10.86 4.65 -15.69
C GLY A 43 -9.98 5.12 -14.52
N THR A 44 -10.32 4.73 -13.30
CA THR A 44 -9.62 5.12 -12.08
C THR A 44 -8.39 4.24 -11.76
N ARG A 45 -8.16 3.13 -12.50
CA ARG A 45 -7.01 2.24 -12.25
C ARG A 45 -5.67 2.94 -12.41
N ALA A 46 -5.55 3.84 -13.38
CA ALA A 46 -4.32 4.62 -13.60
C ALA A 46 -3.99 5.50 -12.38
N ALA A 47 -5.01 6.11 -11.76
CA ALA A 47 -4.83 6.89 -10.54
C ALA A 47 -4.35 6.03 -9.36
N TRP A 48 -4.90 4.82 -9.18
CA TRP A 48 -4.46 3.89 -8.14
C TRP A 48 -3.04 3.38 -8.38
N VAL A 49 -2.67 3.12 -9.64
CA VAL A 49 -1.28 2.78 -10.00
C VAL A 49 -0.35 3.94 -9.69
N PHE A 50 -0.71 5.16 -10.08
CA PHE A 50 0.10 6.36 -9.79
C PHE A 50 0.30 6.56 -8.28
N LEU A 51 -0.78 6.52 -7.49
CA LEU A 51 -0.69 6.65 -6.03
C LEU A 51 0.14 5.52 -5.41
N GLY A 52 -0.03 4.28 -5.89
CA GLY A 52 0.77 3.14 -5.44
C GLY A 52 2.24 3.24 -5.82
N SER A 53 2.55 3.79 -7.01
CA SER A 53 3.92 4.05 -7.46
C SER A 53 4.63 5.04 -6.53
N VAL A 54 3.96 6.17 -6.26
CA VAL A 54 4.51 7.21 -5.38
C VAL A 54 4.64 6.68 -3.96
N ALA A 55 3.59 6.05 -3.41
CA ALA A 55 3.62 5.52 -2.05
C ALA A 55 4.70 4.44 -1.88
N GLY A 56 4.75 3.45 -2.78
CA GLY A 56 5.73 2.36 -2.73
C GLY A 56 7.16 2.85 -2.93
N GLY A 57 7.39 3.64 -3.98
CA GLY A 57 8.71 4.19 -4.29
C GLY A 57 9.22 5.13 -3.21
N ALA A 58 8.40 6.07 -2.74
CA ALA A 58 8.75 6.98 -1.67
C ALA A 58 9.01 6.26 -0.35
N THR A 59 8.23 5.21 -0.02
CA THR A 59 8.45 4.40 1.18
C THR A 59 9.83 3.77 1.20
N VAL A 60 10.21 3.05 0.14
CA VAL A 60 11.50 2.35 0.09
C VAL A 60 12.66 3.33 0.08
N TRP A 61 12.49 4.48 -0.61
CA TRP A 61 13.50 5.52 -0.66
C TRP A 61 13.68 6.22 0.69
N CYS A 62 12.60 6.66 1.35
CA CYS A 62 12.67 7.27 2.68
C CYS A 62 13.25 6.31 3.72
N THR A 63 12.82 5.04 3.73
CA THR A 63 13.36 4.04 4.64
C THR A 63 14.86 3.86 4.46
N HIS A 64 15.33 3.78 3.20
CA HIS A 64 16.75 3.65 2.88
C HIS A 64 17.54 4.87 3.36
N PHE A 65 17.13 6.09 3.00
CA PHE A 65 17.90 7.27 3.33
C PHE A 65 17.83 7.67 4.81
N VAL A 66 16.72 7.40 5.53
CA VAL A 66 16.70 7.54 6.98
C VAL A 66 17.66 6.56 7.65
N ALA A 67 17.74 5.32 7.16
CA ALA A 67 18.72 4.36 7.65
C ALA A 67 20.16 4.76 7.28
N MET A 68 20.39 5.40 6.13
CA MET A 68 21.69 5.95 5.76
C MET A 68 22.10 7.16 6.61
N ILE A 69 21.15 8.02 7.02
CA ILE A 69 21.41 9.10 8.00
C ILE A 69 21.76 8.52 9.37
N ALA A 70 21.15 7.37 9.72
CA ALA A 70 21.46 6.66 10.95
C ALA A 70 22.85 6.00 10.94
N TYR A 71 23.43 5.75 9.77
CA TYR A 71 24.71 5.07 9.63
C TYR A 71 25.88 6.02 9.99
N GLU A 72 26.76 5.56 10.89
CA GLU A 72 27.91 6.32 11.40
C GLU A 72 29.22 5.59 11.05
N PRO A 73 29.76 5.77 9.82
CA PRO A 73 30.96 5.07 9.38
C PRO A 73 32.27 5.58 9.98
N GLY A 74 32.24 6.66 10.78
CA GLY A 74 33.44 7.28 11.36
C GLY A 74 34.32 8.07 10.37
N VAL A 75 33.80 8.31 9.16
CA VAL A 75 34.47 9.10 8.10
C VAL A 75 33.51 10.16 7.56
N TYR A 76 34.08 11.19 6.90
CA TYR A 76 33.25 12.22 6.26
C TYR A 76 32.41 11.62 5.13
N VAL A 77 31.12 11.96 5.12
CA VAL A 77 30.14 11.44 4.17
C VAL A 77 29.49 12.58 3.42
N THR A 78 29.36 12.42 2.10
CA THR A 78 28.53 13.26 1.24
C THR A 78 27.59 12.41 0.39
N TYR A 79 26.61 13.05 -0.24
CA TYR A 79 25.67 12.40 -1.14
C TYR A 79 25.59 13.17 -2.45
N GLU A 80 25.79 12.50 -3.58
CA GLU A 80 25.66 13.09 -4.90
C GLU A 80 24.17 13.30 -5.23
N PRO A 81 23.70 14.55 -5.46
CA PRO A 81 22.28 14.85 -5.61
C PRO A 81 21.62 14.20 -6.83
N GLY A 82 22.35 14.07 -7.95
CA GLY A 82 21.82 13.48 -9.18
C GLY A 82 21.50 12.01 -9.02
N LEU A 83 22.42 11.23 -8.43
CA LEU A 83 22.19 9.80 -8.16
C LEU A 83 21.13 9.60 -7.07
N THR A 84 21.09 10.47 -6.06
CA THR A 84 20.06 10.48 -5.03
C THR A 84 18.67 10.66 -5.65
N GLY A 85 18.53 11.66 -6.53
CA GLY A 85 17.28 11.89 -7.29
C GLY A 85 16.94 10.77 -8.25
N LEU A 86 17.94 10.20 -8.95
CA LEU A 86 17.76 9.05 -9.83
C LEU A 86 17.27 7.83 -9.05
N SER A 87 17.78 7.56 -7.85
CA SER A 87 17.33 6.46 -7.00
C SER A 87 15.84 6.58 -6.63
N LEU A 88 15.36 7.78 -6.32
CA LEU A 88 13.94 8.04 -6.08
C LEU A 88 13.09 7.81 -7.35
N PHE A 89 13.56 8.31 -8.49
CA PHE A 89 12.86 8.11 -9.77
C PHE A 89 12.72 6.63 -10.10
N VAL A 90 13.80 5.84 -9.98
CA VAL A 90 13.81 4.39 -10.18
C VAL A 90 12.84 3.71 -9.21
N ALA A 91 12.82 4.12 -7.93
CA ALA A 91 11.90 3.58 -6.94
C ALA A 91 10.43 3.80 -7.34
N ILE A 92 10.06 5.01 -7.77
CA ILE A 92 8.68 5.34 -8.15
C ILE A 92 8.26 4.61 -9.43
N ILE A 93 9.05 4.70 -10.49
CA ILE A 93 8.70 4.09 -11.78
C ILE A 93 8.69 2.56 -11.69
N GLY A 94 9.69 1.98 -11.04
CA GLY A 94 9.78 0.53 -10.83
C GLY A 94 8.63 -0.01 -9.97
N SER A 95 8.24 0.71 -8.91
CA SER A 95 7.07 0.35 -8.10
C SER A 95 5.79 0.37 -8.94
N GLY A 96 5.62 1.38 -9.80
CA GLY A 96 4.47 1.45 -10.71
C GLY A 96 4.41 0.29 -11.70
N ALA A 97 5.54 -0.02 -12.32
CA ALA A 97 5.65 -1.17 -13.24
C ALA A 97 5.34 -2.50 -12.52
N ALA A 98 5.84 -2.68 -11.30
CA ALA A 98 5.58 -3.84 -10.46
C ALA A 98 4.09 -3.99 -10.11
N LEU A 99 3.42 -2.91 -9.71
CA LEU A 99 1.99 -2.88 -9.40
C LEU A 99 1.14 -3.18 -10.66
N MET A 100 1.50 -2.59 -11.80
CA MET A 100 0.85 -2.88 -13.08
C MET A 100 0.98 -4.36 -13.45
N MET A 101 2.19 -4.92 -13.33
CA MET A 101 2.44 -6.34 -13.61
C MET A 101 1.64 -7.25 -12.66
N ALA A 102 1.65 -6.97 -11.36
CA ALA A 102 0.91 -7.74 -10.36
C ALA A 102 -0.62 -7.73 -10.59
N SER A 103 -1.13 -6.72 -11.28
CA SER A 103 -2.55 -6.55 -11.57
C SER A 103 -3.00 -7.22 -12.88
N GLN A 104 -2.11 -7.86 -13.63
CA GLN A 104 -2.45 -8.62 -14.82
C GLN A 104 -3.23 -9.91 -14.49
N ARG A 105 -3.99 -10.45 -15.47
CA ARG A 105 -4.92 -11.56 -15.25
C ARG A 105 -4.30 -12.95 -15.41
N PHE A 106 -3.00 -13.07 -15.69
CA PHE A 106 -2.38 -14.37 -15.85
C PHE A 106 -1.95 -15.00 -14.52
N ASN A 107 -1.83 -16.32 -14.49
CA ASN A 107 -1.33 -17.05 -13.34
C ASN A 107 0.15 -16.70 -13.13
N GLY A 108 0.49 -16.26 -11.90
CA GLY A 108 1.86 -15.86 -11.57
C GLY A 108 2.09 -14.34 -11.62
N SER A 109 1.15 -13.53 -12.13
CA SER A 109 1.29 -12.06 -12.22
C SER A 109 1.72 -11.39 -10.90
N ALA A 110 1.20 -11.87 -9.76
CA ALA A 110 1.58 -11.36 -8.44
C ALA A 110 3.03 -11.70 -8.09
N LEU A 111 3.48 -12.92 -8.40
CA LEU A 111 4.88 -13.32 -8.16
C LEU A 111 5.85 -12.50 -9.01
N VAL A 112 5.54 -12.35 -10.31
CA VAL A 112 6.38 -11.56 -11.23
C VAL A 112 6.39 -10.09 -10.81
N GLY A 113 5.22 -9.51 -10.52
CA GLY A 113 5.13 -8.12 -10.04
C GLY A 113 5.87 -7.92 -8.72
N GLY A 114 5.76 -8.86 -7.78
CA GLY A 114 6.51 -8.81 -6.51
C GLY A 114 8.02 -8.95 -6.73
N ALA A 115 8.47 -9.84 -7.61
CA ALA A 115 9.88 -9.96 -7.98
C ALA A 115 10.42 -8.65 -8.61
N MET A 116 9.64 -8.03 -9.50
CA MET A 116 9.97 -6.71 -10.06
C MET A 116 10.07 -5.64 -8.96
N PHE A 117 9.16 -5.66 -7.98
CA PHE A 117 9.23 -4.74 -6.83
C PHE A 117 10.51 -4.96 -6.03
N GLY A 118 10.87 -6.23 -5.72
CA GLY A 118 12.12 -6.56 -5.04
C GLY A 118 13.37 -6.09 -5.80
N LEU A 119 13.39 -6.26 -7.13
CA LEU A 119 14.46 -5.73 -8.00
C LEU A 119 14.49 -4.19 -7.99
N THR A 120 13.32 -3.55 -7.95
CA THR A 120 13.22 -2.09 -7.84
C THR A 120 13.83 -1.60 -6.52
N VAL A 121 13.51 -2.25 -5.40
CA VAL A 121 14.10 -1.93 -4.09
C VAL A 121 15.61 -2.08 -4.13
N ALA A 122 16.12 -3.16 -4.74
CA ALA A 122 17.55 -3.37 -4.90
C ALA A 122 18.21 -2.33 -5.81
N GLY A 123 17.62 -2.04 -6.96
CA GLY A 123 18.12 -1.00 -7.88
C GLY A 123 18.19 0.37 -7.21
N MET A 124 17.13 0.78 -6.53
CA MET A 124 17.12 2.02 -5.75
C MET A 124 18.22 2.03 -4.69
N HIS A 125 18.37 0.93 -3.92
CA HIS A 125 19.37 0.84 -2.86
C HIS A 125 20.79 0.98 -3.41
N PHE A 126 21.17 0.23 -4.46
CA PHE A 126 22.52 0.29 -5.00
C PHE A 126 22.82 1.60 -5.74
N ILE A 127 21.83 2.25 -6.37
CA ILE A 127 21.99 3.60 -6.92
C ILE A 127 22.15 4.62 -5.78
N GLY A 128 21.37 4.49 -4.68
CA GLY A 128 21.53 5.29 -3.48
C GLY A 128 22.90 5.11 -2.82
N MET A 129 23.41 3.88 -2.81
CA MET A 129 24.78 3.60 -2.35
C MET A 129 25.86 4.15 -3.30
N ALA A 130 25.60 4.23 -4.58
CA ALA A 130 26.51 4.90 -5.52
C ALA A 130 26.53 6.42 -5.34
N ALA A 131 25.44 7.00 -4.79
CA ALA A 131 25.40 8.41 -4.39
C ALA A 131 26.19 8.69 -3.09
N PHE A 132 26.41 7.66 -2.26
CA PHE A 132 27.16 7.77 -1.01
C PHE A 132 28.67 7.87 -1.31
N ALA A 133 29.23 9.03 -1.06
CA ALA A 133 30.65 9.33 -1.30
C ALA A 133 31.39 9.51 0.03
N VAL A 134 32.52 8.84 0.16
CA VAL A 134 33.41 8.86 1.32
C VAL A 134 34.87 8.93 0.87
N ASP A 135 35.72 9.57 1.68
CA ASP A 135 37.17 9.59 1.45
C ASP A 135 37.82 8.27 1.86
N ALA A 136 37.41 7.20 1.21
CA ALA A 136 37.82 5.83 1.52
C ALA A 136 37.64 4.92 0.29
N THR A 137 38.33 3.79 0.27
CA THR A 137 38.04 2.70 -0.68
C THR A 137 36.89 1.85 -0.17
N ILE A 138 35.87 1.68 -0.99
CA ILE A 138 34.73 0.77 -0.69
C ILE A 138 34.97 -0.58 -1.36
N GLN A 139 34.98 -1.65 -0.58
CA GLN A 139 35.05 -3.02 -1.07
C GLN A 139 33.72 -3.72 -0.83
N TRP A 140 33.25 -4.46 -1.84
CA TRP A 140 31.98 -5.18 -1.79
C TRP A 140 32.17 -6.69 -1.75
N SER A 141 31.49 -7.36 -0.83
CA SER A 141 31.40 -8.82 -0.80
C SER A 141 30.26 -9.30 -1.71
N SER A 142 30.62 -9.94 -2.83
CA SER A 142 29.65 -10.45 -3.81
C SER A 142 28.63 -11.43 -3.22
N VAL A 143 29.02 -12.20 -2.20
CA VAL A 143 28.13 -13.16 -1.53
C VAL A 143 27.01 -12.43 -0.80
N TYR A 144 27.34 -11.40 0.00
CA TYR A 144 26.31 -10.62 0.72
C TYR A 144 25.41 -9.84 -0.25
N VAL A 145 25.97 -9.30 -1.34
CA VAL A 145 25.18 -8.64 -2.39
C VAL A 145 24.19 -9.62 -3.02
N ALA A 146 24.63 -10.84 -3.36
CA ALA A 146 23.74 -11.85 -3.93
C ALA A 146 22.63 -12.27 -2.95
N VAL A 147 22.95 -12.48 -1.68
CA VAL A 147 21.98 -12.82 -0.63
C VAL A 147 20.96 -11.69 -0.44
N ALA A 148 21.40 -10.43 -0.43
CA ALA A 148 20.54 -9.26 -0.32
C ALA A 148 19.54 -9.19 -1.49
N LEU A 149 20.03 -9.35 -2.73
CA LEU A 149 19.20 -9.34 -3.94
C LEU A 149 18.16 -10.47 -3.92
N ILE A 150 18.59 -11.71 -3.66
CA ILE A 150 17.70 -12.88 -3.61
C ILE A 150 16.66 -12.70 -2.51
N GLY A 151 17.08 -12.27 -1.33
CA GLY A 151 16.17 -12.01 -0.21
C GLY A 151 15.10 -11.00 -0.58
N SER A 152 15.47 -9.84 -1.13
CA SER A 152 14.50 -8.81 -1.55
C SER A 152 13.49 -9.36 -2.55
N VAL A 153 13.96 -10.05 -3.60
CA VAL A 153 13.10 -10.61 -4.65
C VAL A 153 12.14 -11.67 -4.09
N VAL A 154 12.64 -12.60 -3.28
CA VAL A 154 11.84 -13.70 -2.72
C VAL A 154 10.76 -13.15 -1.77
N PHE A 155 11.13 -12.29 -0.84
CA PHE A 155 10.18 -11.75 0.14
C PHE A 155 9.14 -10.82 -0.52
N ALA A 156 9.54 -9.98 -1.48
CA ALA A 156 8.61 -9.14 -2.21
C ALA A 156 7.64 -9.96 -3.10
N ALA A 157 8.14 -11.00 -3.77
CA ALA A 157 7.28 -11.92 -4.53
C ALA A 157 6.29 -12.65 -3.62
N ALA A 158 6.74 -13.11 -2.46
CA ALA A 158 5.89 -13.73 -1.45
C ALA A 158 4.85 -12.76 -0.90
N ALA A 159 5.22 -11.49 -0.65
CA ALA A 159 4.32 -10.45 -0.18
C ALA A 159 3.16 -10.19 -1.16
N PHE A 160 3.46 -10.03 -2.45
CA PHE A 160 2.45 -9.79 -3.48
C PHE A 160 1.56 -11.02 -3.71
N LYS A 161 2.13 -12.22 -3.59
CA LYS A 161 1.35 -13.47 -3.64
C LYS A 161 0.43 -13.59 -2.41
N ALA A 162 0.93 -13.31 -1.21
CA ALA A 162 0.15 -13.33 0.02
C ALA A 162 -1.02 -12.34 -0.04
N GLU A 163 -0.79 -11.12 -0.56
CA GLU A 163 -1.87 -10.15 -0.80
C GLU A 163 -2.91 -10.70 -1.77
N LYS A 164 -2.48 -11.32 -2.89
CA LYS A 164 -3.40 -11.91 -3.89
C LYS A 164 -4.29 -12.99 -3.32
N LEU A 165 -3.79 -13.80 -2.41
CA LEU A 165 -4.53 -14.89 -1.78
C LEU A 165 -5.33 -14.44 -0.56
N SER A 166 -5.14 -13.19 -0.10
CA SER A 166 -5.75 -12.69 1.12
C SER A 166 -7.21 -12.30 0.91
N THR A 167 -8.10 -12.97 1.64
CA THR A 167 -9.51 -12.59 1.80
C THR A 167 -9.77 -11.95 3.17
N THR A 168 -8.79 -11.94 4.07
CA THR A 168 -8.92 -11.51 5.46
C THR A 168 -7.90 -10.41 5.81
N ALA A 169 -8.17 -9.67 6.90
CA ALA A 169 -7.22 -8.70 7.43
C ALA A 169 -5.87 -9.34 7.83
N ARG A 170 -5.89 -10.58 8.36
CA ARG A 170 -4.66 -11.31 8.74
C ARG A 170 -3.75 -11.58 7.53
N GLY A 171 -4.32 -11.96 6.38
CA GLY A 171 -3.53 -12.17 5.17
C GLY A 171 -2.90 -10.87 4.63
N SER A 172 -3.58 -9.73 4.76
CA SER A 172 -3.01 -8.43 4.39
C SER A 172 -1.84 -8.05 5.30
N TRP A 173 -1.90 -8.34 6.60
CA TRP A 173 -0.77 -8.13 7.52
C TRP A 173 0.43 -9.03 7.22
N LEU A 174 0.19 -10.27 6.80
CA LEU A 174 1.28 -11.14 6.33
C LEU A 174 1.99 -10.55 5.11
N ALA A 175 1.25 -9.98 4.16
CA ALA A 175 1.84 -9.32 3.00
C ALA A 175 2.70 -8.10 3.40
N VAL A 176 2.22 -7.29 4.35
CA VAL A 176 2.98 -6.16 4.91
C VAL A 176 4.26 -6.65 5.58
N LEU A 177 4.17 -7.67 6.45
CA LEU A 177 5.32 -8.24 7.14
C LEU A 177 6.39 -8.74 6.15
N LEU A 178 5.98 -9.50 5.12
CA LEU A 178 6.88 -10.01 4.10
C LEU A 178 7.54 -8.87 3.31
N MET A 179 6.79 -7.81 2.98
CA MET A 179 7.34 -6.65 2.29
C MET A 179 8.39 -5.93 3.14
N VAL A 180 8.09 -5.68 4.42
CA VAL A 180 9.02 -5.09 5.38
C VAL A 180 10.29 -5.93 5.51
N LEU A 181 10.14 -7.25 5.65
CA LEU A 181 11.29 -8.17 5.72
C LEU A 181 12.16 -8.09 4.46
N GLY A 182 11.56 -8.03 3.27
CA GLY A 182 12.30 -7.88 2.01
C GLY A 182 13.14 -6.61 1.96
N ILE A 183 12.59 -5.48 2.40
CA ILE A 183 13.28 -4.18 2.44
C ILE A 183 14.41 -4.19 3.49
N VAL A 184 14.11 -4.67 4.70
CA VAL A 184 15.07 -4.70 5.82
C VAL A 184 16.23 -5.65 5.55
N ILE A 185 15.93 -6.87 5.05
CA ILE A 185 16.95 -7.86 4.69
C ILE A 185 17.86 -7.30 3.60
N LEU A 186 17.29 -6.69 2.55
CA LEU A 186 18.10 -6.07 1.52
C LEU A 186 19.06 -5.04 2.11
N HIS A 187 18.52 -4.05 2.85
CA HIS A 187 19.31 -2.93 3.33
C HIS A 187 20.46 -3.38 4.24
N PHE A 188 20.16 -4.10 5.32
CA PHE A 188 21.19 -4.47 6.29
C PHE A 188 22.16 -5.53 5.78
N THR A 189 21.72 -6.46 4.91
CA THR A 189 22.63 -7.43 4.28
C THR A 189 23.56 -6.74 3.28
N ALA A 190 23.05 -5.81 2.47
CA ALA A 190 23.85 -5.03 1.54
C ALA A 190 24.83 -4.08 2.27
N MET A 191 24.40 -3.43 3.36
CA MET A 191 25.29 -2.63 4.20
C MET A 191 26.41 -3.49 4.82
N SER A 192 26.09 -4.72 5.23
CA SER A 192 27.09 -5.68 5.74
C SER A 192 28.05 -6.23 4.66
N ALA A 193 27.68 -6.06 3.37
CA ALA A 193 28.55 -6.38 2.25
C ALA A 193 29.67 -5.35 2.04
N MET A 194 29.47 -4.14 2.54
CA MET A 194 30.39 -3.02 2.36
C MET A 194 31.46 -3.00 3.45
N THR A 195 32.73 -2.83 3.03
CA THR A 195 33.85 -2.55 3.93
C THR A 195 34.48 -1.24 3.51
N ILE A 196 34.59 -0.27 4.42
CA ILE A 196 35.19 1.03 4.21
C ILE A 196 36.65 0.98 4.70
N LEU A 197 37.57 1.30 3.81
CA LEU A 197 39.02 1.38 4.09
C LEU A 197 39.46 2.85 3.95
N PRO A 198 39.59 3.62 5.05
CA PRO A 198 39.99 5.01 5.01
C PRO A 198 41.37 5.22 4.37
N PHE A 199 41.57 6.29 3.61
CA PHE A 199 42.86 6.61 2.98
C PHE A 199 43.92 7.12 3.97
N ALA A 200 43.49 7.81 5.04
CA ALA A 200 44.35 8.27 6.13
C ALA A 200 43.56 8.32 7.45
N PRO A 201 44.26 8.23 8.62
CA PRO A 201 43.60 8.53 9.89
C PRO A 201 43.10 10.00 9.87
N GLN A 202 41.81 10.21 9.97
CA GLN A 202 41.24 11.53 10.13
C GLN A 202 41.16 11.87 11.62
N ASP A 203 42.11 12.69 12.07
CA ASP A 203 42.06 13.33 13.39
C ASP A 203 41.05 14.49 13.32
N GLY A 204 39.84 14.25 13.79
CA GLY A 204 38.78 15.24 13.88
C GLY A 204 37.51 14.77 13.12
N ALA A 205 36.46 14.56 13.86
CA ALA A 205 35.12 14.29 13.30
C ALA A 205 34.65 15.53 12.51
N LEU A 206 34.92 15.54 11.21
CA LEU A 206 34.28 16.49 10.30
C LEU A 206 32.83 16.00 10.18
N THR A 207 31.93 16.67 10.87
CA THR A 207 30.50 16.39 10.80
C THR A 207 29.99 16.84 9.46
N GLY A 208 29.59 15.90 8.60
CA GLY A 208 28.89 16.18 7.35
C GLY A 208 27.44 16.66 7.61
N ASP A 209 27.27 17.63 8.50
CA ASP A 209 25.96 18.15 8.92
C ASP A 209 25.17 18.71 7.73
N ASP A 210 25.82 19.36 6.79
CA ASP A 210 25.19 19.91 5.59
C ASP A 210 24.61 18.79 4.69
N ALA A 211 25.35 17.70 4.49
CA ALA A 211 24.89 16.56 3.68
C ALA A 211 23.71 15.83 4.35
N ARG A 212 23.78 15.65 5.67
CA ARG A 212 22.68 15.08 6.46
C ARG A 212 21.45 15.97 6.41
N GLN A 213 21.59 17.28 6.47
CA GLN A 213 20.50 18.24 6.41
C GLN A 213 19.80 18.21 5.04
N VAL A 214 20.53 18.19 3.94
CA VAL A 214 19.98 18.08 2.58
C VAL A 214 19.16 16.79 2.42
N ILE A 215 19.71 15.67 2.85
CA ILE A 215 18.97 14.40 2.82
C ILE A 215 17.74 14.42 3.74
N ALA A 216 17.85 15.01 4.94
CA ALA A 216 16.71 15.12 5.85
C ALA A 216 15.57 15.96 5.26
N ILE A 217 15.88 17.06 4.57
CA ILE A 217 14.90 17.89 3.85
C ILE A 217 14.26 17.06 2.71
N GLY A 218 15.06 16.34 1.93
CA GLY A 218 14.58 15.46 0.88
C GLY A 218 13.64 14.39 1.41
N VAL A 219 14.03 13.72 2.50
CA VAL A 219 13.20 12.70 3.17
C VAL A 219 11.88 13.31 3.69
N ALA A 220 11.93 14.51 4.29
CA ALA A 220 10.72 15.20 4.75
C ALA A 220 9.78 15.52 3.58
N GLY A 221 10.31 16.05 2.46
CA GLY A 221 9.54 16.33 1.26
C GLY A 221 8.89 15.09 0.65
N VAL A 222 9.65 14.01 0.54
CA VAL A 222 9.13 12.72 0.03
C VAL A 222 8.17 12.08 1.03
N GLY A 223 8.38 12.23 2.33
CA GLY A 223 7.43 11.80 3.38
C GLY A 223 6.07 12.49 3.24
N LEU A 224 6.05 13.79 2.90
CA LEU A 224 4.82 14.52 2.58
C LEU A 224 4.12 13.96 1.35
N LEU A 225 4.85 13.48 0.33
CA LEU A 225 4.25 12.80 -0.82
C LEU A 225 3.56 11.50 -0.42
N VAL A 226 4.11 10.72 0.49
CA VAL A 226 3.48 9.50 1.02
C VAL A 226 2.19 9.83 1.76
N LEU A 227 2.24 10.85 2.63
CA LEU A 227 1.06 11.32 3.35
C LEU A 227 -0.02 11.85 2.39
N GLY A 228 0.40 12.61 1.37
CA GLY A 228 -0.48 13.11 0.31
C GLY A 228 -1.13 11.97 -0.49
N ALA A 229 -0.36 10.95 -0.86
CA ALA A 229 -0.89 9.78 -1.56
C ALA A 229 -1.88 8.99 -0.68
N GLY A 230 -1.60 8.86 0.63
CA GLY A 230 -2.51 8.26 1.59
C GLY A 230 -3.83 9.05 1.72
N ALA A 231 -3.75 10.36 1.86
CA ALA A 231 -4.91 11.24 1.93
C ALA A 231 -5.74 11.20 0.64
N ALA A 232 -5.09 11.27 -0.54
CA ALA A 232 -5.76 11.16 -1.83
C ALA A 232 -6.45 9.80 -2.00
N SER A 233 -5.80 8.71 -1.55
CA SER A 233 -6.38 7.37 -1.52
C SER A 233 -7.67 7.34 -0.68
N TYR A 234 -7.65 7.94 0.50
CA TYR A 234 -8.82 8.01 1.38
C TYR A 234 -9.98 8.79 0.73
N VAL A 235 -9.70 9.95 0.13
CA VAL A 235 -10.70 10.77 -0.56
C VAL A 235 -11.31 10.01 -1.74
N LEU A 236 -10.48 9.40 -2.59
CA LEU A 236 -10.97 8.61 -3.74
C LEU A 236 -11.82 7.40 -3.30
N ASP A 237 -11.45 6.75 -2.20
CA ASP A 237 -12.25 5.65 -1.66
C ASP A 237 -13.62 6.10 -1.18
N THR A 238 -13.65 7.18 -0.42
CA THR A 238 -14.91 7.77 0.07
C THR A 238 -15.81 8.19 -1.08
N GLN A 239 -15.26 8.85 -2.11
CA GLN A 239 -16.02 9.24 -3.29
C GLN A 239 -16.57 8.02 -4.05
N SER A 240 -15.76 6.97 -4.20
CA SER A 240 -16.19 5.74 -4.89
C SER A 240 -17.33 5.04 -4.16
N ARG A 241 -17.28 5.00 -2.82
CA ARG A 241 -18.35 4.41 -1.99
C ARG A 241 -19.64 5.21 -2.10
N ASN A 242 -19.55 6.53 -1.96
CA ASN A 242 -20.71 7.41 -2.09
C ASN A 242 -21.38 7.29 -3.47
N GLN A 243 -20.57 7.24 -4.56
CA GLN A 243 -21.11 7.04 -5.90
C GLN A 243 -21.76 5.66 -6.10
N ALA A 244 -21.23 4.60 -5.49
CA ALA A 244 -21.82 3.28 -5.53
C ALA A 244 -23.16 3.24 -4.80
N GLU A 245 -23.25 3.91 -3.65
CA GLU A 245 -24.46 4.01 -2.85
C GLU A 245 -25.56 4.79 -3.57
N VAL A 246 -25.22 5.94 -4.16
CA VAL A 246 -26.15 6.74 -4.99
C VAL A 246 -26.63 5.96 -6.22
N ARG A 247 -25.74 5.21 -6.88
CA ARG A 247 -26.14 4.35 -8.02
C ARG A 247 -27.09 3.26 -7.60
N LEU A 248 -26.83 2.62 -6.46
CA LEU A 248 -27.70 1.57 -5.92
C LEU A 248 -29.09 2.13 -5.60
N GLN A 249 -29.15 3.31 -4.96
CA GLN A 249 -30.40 4.00 -4.70
C GLN A 249 -31.16 4.33 -6.00
N HIS A 250 -30.47 4.85 -7.03
CA HIS A 250 -31.10 5.13 -8.32
C HIS A 250 -31.61 3.86 -9.02
N LEU A 251 -30.91 2.74 -8.90
CA LEU A 251 -31.37 1.46 -9.47
C LEU A 251 -32.62 0.94 -8.73
N ILE A 252 -32.67 1.08 -7.42
CA ILE A 252 -33.83 0.72 -6.60
C ILE A 252 -35.02 1.62 -6.91
N GLU A 253 -34.80 2.96 -6.96
CA GLU A 253 -35.87 3.94 -7.24
C GLU A 253 -36.36 3.90 -8.71
N GLY A 254 -35.46 3.59 -9.66
CA GLY A 254 -35.80 3.51 -11.10
C GLY A 254 -36.34 2.15 -11.53
N GLY A 255 -36.44 1.18 -10.64
CA GLY A 255 -37.02 -0.13 -10.93
C GLY A 255 -38.51 -0.05 -11.29
N VAL A 256 -38.94 -0.88 -12.25
CA VAL A 256 -40.37 -1.02 -12.61
C VAL A 256 -41.13 -1.85 -11.56
N ASP A 257 -40.40 -2.78 -10.93
CA ASP A 257 -40.95 -3.65 -9.88
C ASP A 257 -40.97 -2.93 -8.55
N GLY A 258 -42.03 -3.14 -7.76
CA GLY A 258 -42.12 -2.66 -6.40
C GLY A 258 -41.09 -3.34 -5.51
N MET A 259 -40.22 -2.56 -4.85
CA MET A 259 -39.20 -3.09 -3.94
C MET A 259 -39.37 -2.53 -2.53
N ALA A 260 -39.28 -3.44 -1.54
CA ALA A 260 -39.16 -3.08 -0.12
C ALA A 260 -37.85 -3.66 0.44
N VAL A 261 -37.19 -2.91 1.30
CA VAL A 261 -36.03 -3.37 2.07
C VAL A 261 -36.49 -3.58 3.50
N GLU A 262 -36.30 -4.79 4.00
CA GLU A 262 -36.64 -5.19 5.35
C GLU A 262 -35.41 -5.37 6.20
N ARG A 263 -35.52 -5.05 7.49
CA ARG A 263 -34.54 -5.37 8.52
C ARG A 263 -35.29 -5.75 9.80
N ASP A 264 -35.02 -6.96 10.32
CA ASP A 264 -35.65 -7.50 11.53
C ASP A 264 -37.19 -7.56 11.46
N GLY A 265 -37.75 -7.89 10.31
CA GLY A 265 -39.19 -7.96 10.08
C GLY A 265 -39.88 -6.62 9.83
N VAL A 266 -39.13 -5.51 9.78
CA VAL A 266 -39.64 -4.15 9.65
C VAL A 266 -39.17 -3.52 8.35
N ILE A 267 -40.06 -2.86 7.62
CA ILE A 267 -39.74 -2.14 6.39
C ILE A 267 -38.90 -0.92 6.72
N VAL A 268 -37.68 -0.87 6.19
CA VAL A 268 -36.73 0.26 6.37
C VAL A 268 -36.55 1.09 5.10
N GLY A 269 -37.01 0.59 3.95
CA GLY A 269 -36.93 1.31 2.68
C GLY A 269 -37.95 0.77 1.67
N VAL A 270 -38.46 1.65 0.80
CA VAL A 270 -39.38 1.32 -0.31
C VAL A 270 -39.05 2.16 -1.52
N ASN A 271 -39.20 1.62 -2.74
CA ASN A 271 -39.04 2.41 -3.96
C ASN A 271 -40.35 3.05 -4.43
N SER A 272 -40.25 4.03 -5.33
CA SER A 272 -41.36 4.75 -5.88
C SER A 272 -42.36 3.87 -6.65
N ALA A 273 -41.89 2.75 -7.24
CA ALA A 273 -42.75 1.80 -7.94
C ALA A 273 -43.67 1.07 -6.95
N LEU A 274 -43.16 0.64 -5.80
CA LEU A 274 -43.99 0.03 -4.74
C LEU A 274 -45.05 0.99 -4.21
N LEU A 275 -44.68 2.26 -3.94
CA LEU A 275 -45.62 3.27 -3.46
C LEU A 275 -46.79 3.49 -4.45
N LYS A 276 -46.47 3.56 -5.76
CA LYS A 276 -47.50 3.66 -6.80
C LYS A 276 -48.40 2.44 -6.90
N LEU A 277 -47.82 1.24 -6.73
CA LEU A 277 -48.50 -0.04 -6.86
C LEU A 277 -49.49 -0.24 -5.69
N ILE A 278 -49.11 0.18 -4.49
CA ILE A 278 -49.94 0.05 -3.27
C ILE A 278 -50.87 1.26 -3.09
N GLY A 279 -50.55 2.42 -3.70
CA GLY A 279 -51.28 3.64 -3.49
C GLY A 279 -51.07 4.29 -2.11
N ALA A 280 -49.92 4.03 -1.50
CA ALA A 280 -49.57 4.47 -0.16
C ALA A 280 -48.40 5.46 -0.15
N GLU A 281 -48.39 6.32 0.85
CA GLU A 281 -47.24 7.23 1.09
C GLU A 281 -46.10 6.47 1.82
N ARG A 282 -44.87 6.93 1.61
CA ARG A 282 -43.66 6.32 2.18
C ARG A 282 -43.71 6.19 3.71
N GLU A 283 -44.20 7.24 4.35
CA GLU A 283 -44.30 7.34 5.81
C GLU A 283 -45.25 6.32 6.42
N ALA A 284 -46.26 5.86 5.63
CA ALA A 284 -47.22 4.85 6.06
C ALA A 284 -46.64 3.44 6.06
N LEU A 285 -45.59 3.18 5.27
CA LEU A 285 -44.96 1.86 5.11
C LEU A 285 -43.71 1.69 5.98
N ILE A 286 -42.90 2.74 6.10
CA ILE A 286 -41.65 2.67 6.89
C ILE A 286 -41.98 2.41 8.36
N GLY A 287 -41.28 1.46 8.98
CA GLY A 287 -41.51 1.06 10.36
C GLY A 287 -42.62 0.02 10.56
N GLN A 288 -43.39 -0.32 9.52
CA GLN A 288 -44.40 -1.37 9.59
C GLN A 288 -43.78 -2.78 9.37
N LYS A 289 -44.45 -3.79 9.92
CA LYS A 289 -44.04 -5.18 9.63
C LYS A 289 -44.41 -5.57 8.21
N LEU A 290 -43.46 -6.10 7.46
CA LEU A 290 -43.68 -6.53 6.07
C LEU A 290 -44.78 -7.62 5.97
N SER A 291 -44.92 -8.49 6.98
CA SER A 291 -45.94 -9.50 7.08
C SER A 291 -47.41 -8.98 7.09
N ARG A 292 -47.62 -7.69 7.34
CA ARG A 292 -48.94 -7.04 7.24
C ARG A 292 -49.37 -6.80 5.78
N TRP A 293 -48.39 -6.77 4.87
CA TRP A 293 -48.64 -6.37 3.47
C TRP A 293 -48.44 -7.54 2.50
N ALA A 294 -47.80 -8.64 2.94
CA ALA A 294 -47.55 -9.81 2.12
C ALA A 294 -47.61 -11.09 3.00
N GLU A 295 -48.65 -11.91 2.82
CA GLU A 295 -48.85 -13.13 3.61
C GLU A 295 -47.76 -14.18 3.42
N ASP A 296 -47.13 -14.23 2.24
CA ASP A 296 -46.10 -15.24 1.90
C ASP A 296 -44.70 -14.91 2.46
N VAL A 297 -44.48 -13.68 2.97
CA VAL A 297 -43.18 -13.25 3.47
C VAL A 297 -42.76 -13.89 4.79
N ALA A 298 -43.72 -14.39 5.56
CA ALA A 298 -43.43 -15.08 6.82
C ALA A 298 -42.62 -16.39 6.67
N ARG A 299 -42.40 -16.87 5.44
CA ARG A 299 -41.64 -18.09 5.11
C ARG A 299 -40.24 -17.86 4.60
N LEU A 300 -39.76 -16.60 4.51
CA LEU A 300 -38.46 -16.24 3.96
C LEU A 300 -37.37 -16.34 5.00
N SER A 301 -36.25 -16.92 4.61
CA SER A 301 -34.98 -16.77 5.32
C SER A 301 -34.24 -15.52 4.86
N ASP A 302 -33.33 -15.02 5.69
CA ASP A 302 -32.51 -13.84 5.40
C ASP A 302 -31.75 -14.03 4.08
N GLY A 303 -32.00 -13.17 3.09
CA GLY A 303 -31.34 -13.17 1.78
C GLY A 303 -32.14 -13.80 0.62
N ASP A 304 -33.35 -14.31 0.82
CA ASP A 304 -34.17 -14.86 -0.25
C ASP A 304 -34.89 -13.77 -1.05
N MET A 305 -34.97 -13.96 -2.37
CA MET A 305 -35.83 -13.15 -3.25
C MET A 305 -37.12 -13.88 -3.53
N VAL A 306 -38.27 -13.26 -3.23
CA VAL A 306 -39.58 -13.82 -3.52
C VAL A 306 -40.41 -12.85 -4.35
N GLN A 307 -41.08 -13.41 -5.33
CA GLN A 307 -42.15 -12.72 -6.07
C GLN A 307 -43.47 -13.05 -5.36
N SER A 308 -44.03 -12.06 -4.65
CA SER A 308 -45.31 -12.21 -3.94
C SER A 308 -46.36 -11.29 -4.54
N SER A 309 -47.61 -11.72 -4.51
CA SER A 309 -48.76 -10.87 -4.83
C SER A 309 -49.15 -10.04 -3.61
N LEU A 310 -49.25 -8.73 -3.79
CA LEU A 310 -49.71 -7.82 -2.74
C LEU A 310 -51.23 -7.74 -2.75
N THR A 311 -51.84 -7.90 -1.59
CA THR A 311 -53.26 -7.57 -1.39
C THR A 311 -53.36 -6.07 -1.08
N THR A 312 -54.01 -5.31 -1.94
CA THR A 312 -54.35 -3.94 -1.66
C THR A 312 -55.77 -3.88 -1.07
N GLU A 313 -56.04 -2.95 -0.13
CA GLU A 313 -57.36 -2.72 0.43
C GLU A 313 -58.44 -2.30 -0.59
N ALA A 314 -58.06 -2.15 -1.87
CA ALA A 314 -58.94 -1.70 -2.95
C ALA A 314 -59.48 -2.85 -3.84
N GLY A 315 -59.43 -4.13 -3.44
CA GLY A 315 -60.01 -5.26 -4.13
C GLY A 315 -59.11 -5.91 -5.14
#